data_6fe61ff73b0e406dbd22ca519719db95
#
_entry.id   6fe61ff73b0e406dbd22ca519719db95
#
_cell.length_a   1.000
_cell.length_b   1.000
_cell.length_c   1.000
_cell.angle_alpha   90.00
_cell.angle_beta   90.00
_cell.angle_gamma   90.00
#
_symmetry.space_group_name_H-M   'P 1'
#
loop_
_entity.id
_entity.type
_entity.pdbx_description
1 polymer ?
#
loop_
_entity_poly.entity_id
_entity_poly.type
_entity_poly.pdbx_seq_one_letter_code
_entity_poly.pdbx_strand_id
1 'polypeptide(L)'
;VPVTMARPFNNIGPGLKISDRRVLPDFARDVLAGRPIEMLSDGGPRRTYCYVGDAIAGYYKILVRGRPGEPYNVGVESPEISVAELAERVARTAAELFGYRGRVIRAQSPDATYLADNPARRCPTIAKAREELGYAPAISLDDALRRSLLWYRDHPSAGDQ
;
A
#
# COMPACT_ATOMS: atom_id res chain seq x y z
N VAL A 1 0.65 25.69 -20.12
CA VAL A 1 0.99 25.43 -18.70
C VAL A 1 1.97 24.29 -18.69
N PRO A 2 3.15 24.41 -18.05
CA PRO A 2 4.05 23.28 -17.89
C PRO A 2 3.41 22.20 -17.00
N VAL A 3 3.46 20.95 -17.45
CA VAL A 3 2.87 19.79 -16.76
C VAL A 3 3.96 18.76 -16.50
N THR A 4 4.01 18.21 -15.29
CA THR A 4 4.80 17.03 -14.93
C THR A 4 3.88 15.89 -14.55
N MET A 5 4.33 14.64 -14.69
CA MET A 5 3.52 13.47 -14.40
C MET A 5 4.07 12.70 -13.20
N ALA A 6 3.22 12.43 -12.20
CA ALA A 6 3.53 11.50 -11.14
C ALA A 6 2.85 10.15 -11.43
N ARG A 7 3.61 9.05 -11.30
CA ARG A 7 3.11 7.68 -11.41
C ARG A 7 3.22 6.98 -10.06
N PRO A 8 2.14 6.95 -9.25
CA PRO A 8 2.16 6.31 -7.94
C PRO A 8 2.14 4.79 -8.03
N PHE A 9 2.84 4.12 -7.09
CA PHE A 9 2.89 2.67 -6.97
C PHE A 9 2.53 2.23 -5.56
N ASN A 10 1.39 1.53 -5.43
CA ASN A 10 0.92 0.85 -4.21
C ASN A 10 1.14 1.66 -2.92
N ASN A 11 0.59 2.86 -2.87
CA ASN A 11 0.65 3.68 -1.67
C ASN A 11 -0.23 3.10 -0.58
N ILE A 12 0.29 3.03 0.65
CA ILE A 12 -0.41 2.57 1.85
C ILE A 12 -0.22 3.59 2.98
N GLY A 13 -1.17 3.62 3.90
CA GLY A 13 -1.08 4.53 5.05
C GLY A 13 -2.43 5.09 5.47
N PRO A 14 -2.41 6.02 6.43
CA PRO A 14 -3.58 6.78 6.83
C PRO A 14 -4.30 7.48 5.67
N GLY A 15 -5.63 7.61 5.79
CA GLY A 15 -6.45 8.35 4.82
C GLY A 15 -7.03 7.52 3.67
N LEU A 16 -6.61 6.28 3.50
CA LEU A 16 -7.24 5.37 2.54
C LEU A 16 -8.50 4.77 3.17
N LYS A 17 -9.63 4.81 2.46
CA LYS A 17 -10.89 4.24 2.95
C LYS A 17 -10.74 2.75 3.28
N ILE A 18 -11.29 2.32 4.43
CA ILE A 18 -11.29 0.91 4.78
C ILE A 18 -12.17 0.07 3.84
N SER A 19 -13.16 0.71 3.19
CA SER A 19 -14.06 0.12 2.20
C SER A 19 -13.54 0.18 0.75
N ASP A 20 -12.30 0.64 0.51
CA ASP A 20 -11.75 0.93 -0.82
C ASP A 20 -11.41 -0.30 -1.66
N ARG A 21 -11.71 -1.51 -1.17
CA ARG A 21 -11.47 -2.78 -1.86
C ARG A 21 -10.02 -2.95 -2.35
N ARG A 22 -9.07 -2.47 -1.58
CA ARG A 22 -7.64 -2.69 -1.80
C ARG A 22 -7.09 -3.64 -0.76
N VAL A 23 -6.01 -4.31 -1.08
CA VAL A 23 -5.46 -5.39 -0.28
C VAL A 23 -5.20 -5.01 1.19
N LEU A 24 -4.59 -3.86 1.49
CA LEU A 24 -4.31 -3.50 2.88
C LEU A 24 -5.57 -3.07 3.66
N PRO A 25 -6.46 -2.21 3.13
CA PRO A 25 -7.76 -1.94 3.76
C PRO A 25 -8.58 -3.21 4.03
N ASP A 26 -8.65 -4.15 3.08
CA ASP A 26 -9.37 -5.40 3.27
C ASP A 26 -8.78 -6.22 4.43
N PHE A 27 -7.47 -6.39 4.49
CA PHE A 27 -6.79 -7.08 5.57
C PHE A 27 -6.94 -6.37 6.92
N ALA A 28 -6.87 -5.03 6.93
CA ALA A 28 -7.08 -4.23 8.14
C ALA A 28 -8.51 -4.39 8.68
N ARG A 29 -9.52 -4.36 7.80
CA ARG A 29 -10.92 -4.60 8.16
C ARG A 29 -11.13 -5.96 8.81
N ASP A 30 -10.53 -7.01 8.26
CA ASP A 30 -10.65 -8.36 8.80
C ASP A 30 -9.98 -8.48 10.17
N VAL A 31 -8.76 -7.92 10.32
CA VAL A 31 -8.04 -7.86 11.59
C VAL A 31 -8.85 -7.14 12.68
N LEU A 32 -9.36 -5.94 12.36
CA LEU A 32 -10.10 -5.13 13.33
C LEU A 32 -11.44 -5.75 13.73
N ALA A 33 -12.02 -6.55 12.83
CA ALA A 33 -13.22 -7.34 13.13
C ALA A 33 -12.93 -8.68 13.83
N GLY A 34 -11.66 -9.00 14.11
CA GLY A 34 -11.25 -10.28 14.71
C GLY A 34 -11.47 -11.50 13.81
N ARG A 35 -11.68 -11.28 12.51
CA ARG A 35 -11.91 -12.36 11.53
C ARG A 35 -10.59 -12.86 10.95
N PRO A 36 -10.55 -14.06 10.33
CA PRO A 36 -9.43 -14.46 9.49
C PRO A 36 -9.19 -13.44 8.38
N ILE A 37 -7.91 -13.18 8.05
CA ILE A 37 -7.54 -12.36 6.90
C ILE A 37 -7.87 -13.13 5.63
N GLU A 38 -8.79 -12.62 4.82
CA GLU A 38 -9.21 -13.23 3.56
C GLU A 38 -8.35 -12.73 2.39
N MET A 39 -7.57 -13.64 1.81
CA MET A 39 -6.78 -13.37 0.62
C MET A 39 -7.56 -13.77 -0.62
N LEU A 40 -8.03 -12.77 -1.40
CA LEU A 40 -8.92 -12.95 -2.55
C LEU A 40 -8.19 -13.38 -3.85
N SER A 41 -6.93 -13.79 -3.75
CA SER A 41 -6.11 -14.31 -4.85
C SER A 41 -5.34 -15.54 -4.38
N ASP A 42 -4.50 -16.10 -5.26
CA ASP A 42 -3.53 -17.14 -4.88
C ASP A 42 -2.39 -16.64 -3.99
N GLY A 43 -2.30 -15.31 -3.79
CA GLY A 43 -1.27 -14.66 -3.01
C GLY A 43 0.06 -14.47 -3.74
N GLY A 44 0.18 -14.94 -4.98
CA GLY A 44 1.41 -14.89 -5.77
C GLY A 44 1.85 -13.51 -6.27
N PRO A 45 0.94 -12.60 -6.67
CA PRO A 45 1.33 -11.32 -7.23
C PRO A 45 2.28 -10.53 -6.34
N ARG A 46 3.38 -10.03 -6.94
CA ARG A 46 4.45 -9.34 -6.21
C ARG A 46 4.35 -7.82 -6.33
N ARG A 47 4.58 -7.14 -5.21
CA ARG A 47 4.42 -5.68 -5.07
C ARG A 47 5.51 -5.11 -4.15
N THR A 48 5.76 -3.82 -4.30
CA THR A 48 6.33 -2.98 -3.26
C THR A 48 5.25 -2.07 -2.70
N TYR A 49 5.37 -1.64 -1.45
CA TYR A 49 4.37 -0.79 -0.79
C TYR A 49 5.04 0.46 -0.22
N CYS A 50 4.63 1.62 -0.69
CA CYS A 50 5.16 2.91 -0.29
C CYS A 50 4.27 3.56 0.77
N TYR A 51 4.87 4.06 1.84
CA TYR A 51 4.11 4.83 2.83
C TYR A 51 3.61 6.15 2.24
N VAL A 52 2.37 6.50 2.55
CA VAL A 52 1.70 7.70 1.99
C VAL A 52 2.49 8.99 2.23
N GLY A 53 3.12 9.14 3.38
CA GLY A 53 3.96 10.31 3.68
C GLY A 53 5.15 10.45 2.74
N ASP A 54 5.84 9.34 2.43
CA ASP A 54 6.92 9.33 1.45
C ASP A 54 6.41 9.63 0.03
N ALA A 55 5.22 9.12 -0.32
CA ALA A 55 4.59 9.41 -1.61
C ALA A 55 4.25 10.89 -1.75
N ILE A 56 3.67 11.51 -0.71
CA ILE A 56 3.36 12.94 -0.67
C ILE A 56 4.64 13.77 -0.83
N ALA A 57 5.72 13.43 -0.13
CA ALA A 57 7.02 14.07 -0.31
C ALA A 57 7.51 13.98 -1.76
N GLY A 58 7.29 12.83 -2.41
CA GLY A 58 7.57 12.64 -3.84
C GLY A 58 6.76 13.58 -4.73
N TYR A 59 5.45 13.69 -4.48
CA TYR A 59 4.58 14.62 -5.24
C TYR A 59 5.01 16.07 -5.12
N TYR A 60 5.36 16.54 -3.91
CA TYR A 60 5.87 17.90 -3.72
C TYR A 60 7.20 18.13 -4.45
N LYS A 61 8.12 17.16 -4.43
CA LYS A 61 9.38 17.25 -5.17
C LYS A 61 9.14 17.34 -6.68
N ILE A 62 8.20 16.55 -7.22
CA ILE A 62 7.81 16.61 -8.64
C ILE A 62 7.21 17.98 -8.97
N LEU A 63 6.30 18.49 -8.12
CA LEU A 63 5.66 19.79 -8.33
C LEU A 63 6.68 20.93 -8.40
N VAL A 64 7.70 20.92 -7.50
CA VAL A 64 8.67 22.03 -7.37
C VAL A 64 9.85 21.90 -8.32
N ARG A 65 10.29 20.67 -8.63
CA ARG A 65 11.55 20.41 -9.36
C ARG A 65 11.39 19.54 -10.62
N GLY A 66 10.19 18.98 -10.84
CA GLY A 66 9.96 18.10 -11.98
C GLY A 66 10.10 18.85 -13.31
N ARG A 67 10.75 18.22 -14.28
CA ARG A 67 10.89 18.78 -15.63
C ARG A 67 9.54 18.68 -16.37
N PRO A 68 9.11 19.75 -17.05
CA PRO A 68 7.89 19.72 -17.86
C PRO A 68 7.91 18.59 -18.90
N GLY A 69 6.79 17.88 -19.04
CA GLY A 69 6.62 16.75 -19.95
C GLY A 69 7.15 15.41 -19.41
N GLU A 70 7.90 15.41 -18.30
CA GLU A 70 8.56 14.22 -17.80
C GLU A 70 7.73 13.45 -16.76
N PRO A 71 7.69 12.09 -16.86
CA PRO A 71 7.08 11.24 -15.85
C PRO A 71 8.10 10.84 -14.77
N TYR A 72 7.60 10.76 -13.53
CA TYR A 72 8.35 10.28 -12.36
C TYR A 72 7.58 9.22 -11.61
N ASN A 73 8.21 8.08 -11.37
CA ASN A 73 7.65 7.05 -10.51
C ASN A 73 7.77 7.47 -9.03
N VAL A 74 6.67 7.32 -8.28
CA VAL A 74 6.59 7.56 -6.84
C VAL A 74 6.25 6.25 -6.14
N GLY A 75 7.19 5.72 -5.39
CA GLY A 75 7.09 4.41 -4.73
C GLY A 75 8.37 4.03 -4.03
N VAL A 76 8.55 2.74 -3.76
CA VAL A 76 9.78 2.13 -3.23
C VAL A 76 10.20 0.96 -4.11
N GLU A 77 11.51 0.67 -4.15
CA GLU A 77 12.06 -0.43 -4.94
C GLU A 77 12.12 -1.74 -4.13
N SER A 78 12.12 -1.64 -2.79
CA SER A 78 12.20 -2.79 -1.87
C SER A 78 11.49 -2.50 -0.54
N PRO A 79 11.08 -3.55 0.22
CA PRO A 79 11.09 -4.95 -0.18
C PRO A 79 10.02 -5.25 -1.23
N GLU A 80 10.35 -6.10 -2.21
CA GLU A 80 9.36 -6.68 -3.12
C GLU A 80 8.81 -7.96 -2.49
N ILE A 81 7.54 -7.97 -2.14
CA ILE A 81 6.87 -9.07 -1.47
C ILE A 81 5.62 -9.54 -2.21
N SER A 82 5.21 -10.78 -1.98
CA SER A 82 3.94 -11.30 -2.47
C SER A 82 2.76 -10.79 -1.63
N VAL A 83 1.54 -10.92 -2.15
CA VAL A 83 0.32 -10.63 -1.39
C VAL A 83 0.20 -11.55 -0.17
N ALA A 84 0.63 -12.82 -0.29
CA ALA A 84 0.66 -13.75 0.84
C ALA A 84 1.63 -13.26 1.94
N GLU A 85 2.85 -12.87 1.57
CA GLU A 85 3.82 -12.31 2.52
C GLU A 85 3.31 -11.03 3.19
N LEU A 86 2.56 -10.19 2.46
CA LEU A 86 1.90 -9.01 3.04
C LEU A 86 0.85 -9.43 4.09
N ALA A 87 -0.01 -10.40 3.79
CA ALA A 87 -1.03 -10.88 4.71
C ALA A 87 -0.42 -11.41 6.02
N GLU A 88 0.66 -12.18 5.93
CA GLU A 88 1.40 -12.68 7.09
C GLU A 88 2.03 -11.54 7.92
N ARG A 89 2.60 -10.53 7.25
CA ARG A 89 3.13 -9.34 7.95
C ARG A 89 2.04 -8.56 8.67
N VAL A 90 0.89 -8.38 8.02
CA VAL A 90 -0.28 -7.72 8.64
C VAL A 90 -0.75 -8.52 9.86
N ALA A 91 -0.90 -9.84 9.75
CA ALA A 91 -1.29 -10.71 10.87
C ALA A 91 -0.32 -10.59 12.05
N ARG A 92 0.99 -10.64 11.78
CA ARG A 92 2.03 -10.49 12.81
C ARG A 92 1.98 -9.11 13.47
N THR A 93 1.93 -8.03 12.68
CA THR A 93 1.84 -6.67 13.21
C THR A 93 0.57 -6.47 14.05
N ALA A 94 -0.55 -7.04 13.61
CA ALA A 94 -1.80 -7.00 14.36
C ALA A 94 -1.76 -7.82 15.67
N ALA A 95 -1.06 -8.94 15.67
CA ALA A 95 -0.83 -9.72 16.88
C ALA A 95 -0.06 -8.90 17.93
N GLU A 96 0.99 -8.20 17.50
CA GLU A 96 1.79 -7.31 18.37
C GLU A 96 0.98 -6.12 18.91
N LEU A 97 0.16 -5.49 18.05
CA LEU A 97 -0.57 -4.26 18.41
C LEU A 97 -1.85 -4.51 19.18
N PHE A 98 -2.57 -5.56 18.85
CA PHE A 98 -3.97 -5.79 19.25
C PHE A 98 -4.21 -7.17 19.86
N GLY A 99 -3.19 -8.03 19.95
CA GLY A 99 -3.37 -9.43 20.37
C GLY A 99 -4.16 -10.26 19.36
N TYR A 100 -4.18 -9.88 18.08
CA TYR A 100 -4.87 -10.62 17.03
C TYR A 100 -4.37 -12.06 16.92
N ARG A 101 -5.30 -13.03 16.83
CA ARG A 101 -5.01 -14.47 16.77
C ARG A 101 -5.63 -15.15 15.55
N GLY A 102 -6.13 -14.35 14.61
CA GLY A 102 -6.67 -14.88 13.36
C GLY A 102 -5.57 -15.44 12.46
N ARG A 103 -5.97 -16.20 11.48
CA ARG A 103 -5.10 -16.82 10.46
C ARG A 103 -5.35 -16.19 9.10
N VAL A 104 -4.41 -16.36 8.18
CA VAL A 104 -4.59 -16.03 6.77
C VAL A 104 -5.27 -17.20 6.08
N ILE A 105 -6.31 -16.94 5.32
CA ILE A 105 -7.04 -17.95 4.54
C ILE A 105 -7.18 -17.48 3.09
N ARG A 106 -7.25 -18.43 2.17
CA ARG A 106 -7.59 -18.15 0.78
C ARG A 106 -9.11 -18.14 0.64
N ALA A 107 -9.65 -17.09 0.02
CA ALA A 107 -11.06 -16.94 -0.28
C ALA A 107 -11.25 -16.62 -1.77
N GLN A 108 -12.46 -16.80 -2.26
CA GLN A 108 -12.83 -16.35 -3.61
C GLN A 108 -13.45 -14.95 -3.52
N SER A 109 -13.05 -14.06 -4.43
CA SER A 109 -13.71 -12.77 -4.54
C SER A 109 -15.15 -12.97 -5.04
N PRO A 110 -16.15 -12.36 -4.39
CA PRO A 110 -17.51 -12.32 -4.91
C PRO A 110 -17.61 -11.49 -6.20
N ASP A 111 -16.62 -10.65 -6.47
CA ASP A 111 -16.53 -9.80 -7.65
C ASP A 111 -15.56 -10.42 -8.66
N ALA A 112 -16.09 -10.92 -9.78
CA ALA A 112 -15.28 -11.52 -10.84
C ALA A 112 -14.30 -10.53 -11.49
N THR A 113 -14.55 -9.22 -11.36
CA THR A 113 -13.70 -8.15 -11.91
C THR A 113 -12.57 -7.75 -10.97
N TYR A 114 -12.60 -8.15 -9.70
CA TYR A 114 -11.61 -7.80 -8.68
C TYR A 114 -10.16 -8.12 -9.09
N LEU A 115 -9.97 -9.21 -9.84
CA LEU A 115 -8.66 -9.67 -10.33
C LEU A 115 -8.41 -9.35 -11.80
N ALA A 116 -9.35 -8.73 -12.52
CA ALA A 116 -9.28 -8.54 -13.96
C ALA A 116 -8.04 -7.72 -14.42
N ASP A 117 -7.58 -6.78 -13.58
CA ASP A 117 -6.39 -5.94 -13.84
C ASP A 117 -5.33 -6.11 -12.73
N ASN A 118 -4.99 -7.36 -12.43
CA ASN A 118 -4.03 -7.70 -11.37
C ASN A 118 -2.73 -8.28 -11.97
N PRO A 119 -1.77 -7.45 -12.41
CA PRO A 119 -0.53 -7.94 -12.99
C PRO A 119 0.26 -8.76 -11.96
N ALA A 120 0.97 -9.80 -12.44
CA ALA A 120 1.79 -10.67 -11.58
C ALA A 120 2.87 -9.88 -10.80
N ARG A 121 3.36 -8.78 -11.38
CA ARG A 121 4.39 -7.92 -10.76
C ARG A 121 4.10 -6.44 -10.99
N ARG A 122 4.15 -5.63 -9.91
CA ARG A 122 4.05 -4.16 -9.96
C ARG A 122 5.03 -3.54 -8.96
N CYS A 123 6.29 -3.39 -9.40
CA CYS A 123 7.40 -2.85 -8.63
C CYS A 123 8.11 -1.80 -9.49
N PRO A 124 8.14 -0.52 -9.09
CA PRO A 124 8.77 0.54 -9.86
C PRO A 124 10.28 0.55 -9.68
N THR A 125 10.99 1.14 -10.64
CA THR A 125 12.25 1.81 -10.33
C THR A 125 11.98 3.30 -10.08
N ILE A 126 12.64 3.87 -9.09
CA ILE A 126 12.57 5.30 -8.73
C ILE A 126 13.90 6.01 -9.02
N ALA A 127 14.81 5.38 -9.78
CA ALA A 127 16.13 5.91 -10.06
C ALA A 127 16.08 7.37 -10.57
N LYS A 128 15.25 7.64 -11.58
CA LYS A 128 15.05 8.99 -12.11
C LYS A 128 14.58 10.00 -11.06
N ALA A 129 13.59 9.65 -10.26
CA ALA A 129 13.09 10.54 -9.20
C ALA A 129 14.16 10.77 -8.11
N ARG A 130 14.97 9.76 -7.82
CA ARG A 130 16.10 9.86 -6.90
C ARG A 130 17.17 10.82 -7.43
N GLU A 131 17.61 10.63 -8.65
CA GLU A 131 18.70 11.38 -9.27
C GLU A 131 18.31 12.84 -9.53
N GLU A 132 17.14 13.07 -10.13
CA GLU A 132 16.74 14.41 -10.56
C GLU A 132 16.06 15.24 -9.47
N LEU A 133 15.33 14.59 -8.55
CA LEU A 133 14.51 15.29 -7.54
C LEU A 133 15.02 15.08 -6.11
N GLY A 134 15.96 14.17 -5.90
CA GLY A 134 16.40 13.77 -4.55
C GLY A 134 15.27 13.05 -3.79
N TYR A 135 14.41 12.29 -4.50
CA TYR A 135 13.35 11.50 -3.86
C TYR A 135 13.96 10.30 -3.15
N ALA A 136 13.78 10.23 -1.83
CA ALA A 136 14.35 9.20 -0.97
C ALA A 136 13.28 8.76 0.04
N PRO A 137 12.40 7.79 -0.31
CA PRO A 137 11.45 7.22 0.64
C PRO A 137 12.20 6.53 1.77
N ALA A 138 11.78 6.75 3.02
CA ALA A 138 12.52 6.35 4.21
C ALA A 138 11.74 5.45 5.17
N ILE A 139 10.41 5.41 5.08
CA ILE A 139 9.58 4.63 5.98
C ILE A 139 9.58 3.16 5.57
N SER A 140 9.97 2.28 6.50
CA SER A 140 9.97 0.83 6.28
C SER A 140 8.54 0.30 6.08
N LEU A 141 8.41 -0.85 5.40
CA LEU A 141 7.11 -1.49 5.24
C LEU A 141 6.46 -1.83 6.60
N ASP A 142 7.24 -2.35 7.54
CA ASP A 142 6.70 -2.74 8.85
C ASP A 142 6.22 -1.51 9.65
N ASP A 143 6.94 -0.38 9.59
CA ASP A 143 6.47 0.89 10.17
C ASP A 143 5.22 1.42 9.46
N ALA A 144 5.15 1.32 8.14
CA ALA A 144 3.99 1.72 7.36
C ALA A 144 2.74 0.90 7.74
N LEU A 145 2.89 -0.42 7.90
CA LEU A 145 1.82 -1.32 8.35
C LEU A 145 1.36 -0.97 9.78
N ARG A 146 2.30 -0.80 10.71
CA ARG A 146 2.00 -0.41 12.09
C ARG A 146 1.20 0.89 12.14
N ARG A 147 1.66 1.94 11.45
CA ARG A 147 0.97 3.23 11.39
C ARG A 147 -0.41 3.13 10.75
N SER A 148 -0.54 2.35 9.69
CA SER A 148 -1.82 2.14 9.00
C SER A 148 -2.83 1.44 9.89
N LEU A 149 -2.45 0.33 10.55
CA LEU A 149 -3.34 -0.43 11.43
C LEU A 149 -3.79 0.37 12.65
N LEU A 150 -2.88 1.13 13.28
CA LEU A 150 -3.23 2.03 14.37
C LEU A 150 -4.23 3.08 13.91
N TRP A 151 -4.02 3.68 12.77
CA TRP A 151 -4.92 4.70 12.23
C TRP A 151 -6.31 4.13 11.92
N TYR A 152 -6.41 2.96 11.28
CA TYR A 152 -7.70 2.31 11.00
C TYR A 152 -8.46 1.96 12.29
N ARG A 153 -7.76 1.52 13.34
CA ARG A 153 -8.37 1.27 14.66
C ARG A 153 -9.00 2.54 15.24
N ASP A 154 -8.26 3.65 15.16
CA ASP A 154 -8.66 4.92 15.80
C ASP A 154 -9.68 5.70 14.94
N HIS A 155 -9.87 5.31 13.67
CA HIS A 155 -10.76 5.97 12.70
C HIS A 155 -11.63 4.95 11.94
N PRO A 156 -12.50 4.19 12.61
CA PRO A 156 -13.24 3.09 11.98
C PRO A 156 -14.22 3.55 10.89
N SER A 157 -14.69 4.79 10.93
CA SER A 157 -15.60 5.39 9.94
C SER A 157 -14.91 6.38 8.99
N ALA A 158 -13.58 6.49 9.07
CA ALA A 158 -12.88 7.42 8.20
C ALA A 158 -12.96 6.96 6.75
N GLY A 159 -13.61 7.76 5.95
CA GLY A 159 -13.79 7.52 4.52
C GLY A 159 -15.18 7.07 4.10
N ASP A 160 -16.14 6.91 5.01
CA ASP A 160 -17.54 6.65 4.69
C ASP A 160 -18.37 7.95 4.56
N GLN A 161 -17.71 9.11 4.63
CA GLN A 161 -18.32 10.43 4.41
C GLN A 161 -18.08 10.92 2.99
#